data_63bc46c52a84fc586278050a02ca7187
#
_entry.id   63bc46c52a84fc586278050a02ca7187
#
_cell.length_a   1.000
_cell.length_b   1.000
_cell.length_c   1.000
_cell.angle_alpha   90.00
_cell.angle_beta   90.00
_cell.angle_gamma   90.00
#
_symmetry.space_group_name_H-M   'P 1'
#
loop_
_entity.id
_entity.type
_entity.pdbx_description
1 polymer ?
#
loop_
_entity_poly.entity_id
_entity_poly.type
_entity_poly.pdbx_seq_one_letter_code
_entity_poly.pdbx_strand_id
1 'polypeptide(L)'
;EERLLDIENSFDENLNNPDYARKLSLIENCIYGVDIQPIAIQISKLRFFISLVVDQKTNNDPTKNFGIRPLPNLEAKFVAANSLIPLAKYEANIGRTKEIIALETKLKEANHKIFSAKTVRTKRKWKERLVELRTEMSDRLADNGFLTADAANQLASWDMFDQNASSPFFDSEWMFGVKDGFDVVIANPPYVEAKKLKYIASTLKYIYPNVYTGTSDF
;
A
#
# COMPACT_ATOMS: atom_id res chain seq x y z
N GLU A 1 12.97 -18.02 -9.68
CA GLU A 1 12.51 -18.94 -10.76
C GLU A 1 10.97 -18.95 -10.82
N GLU A 2 10.23 -19.25 -9.73
CA GLU A 2 8.75 -19.30 -9.70
C GLU A 2 8.11 -17.99 -10.20
N ARG A 3 8.68 -16.84 -9.86
CA ARG A 3 8.20 -15.52 -10.30
C ARG A 3 8.41 -15.27 -11.81
N LEU A 4 9.53 -15.71 -12.35
CA LEU A 4 9.80 -15.61 -13.80
C LEU A 4 8.79 -16.46 -14.58
N LEU A 5 8.53 -17.68 -14.12
CA LEU A 5 7.50 -18.56 -14.68
C LEU A 5 6.09 -17.97 -14.60
N ASP A 6 5.72 -17.33 -13.50
CA ASP A 6 4.41 -16.66 -13.37
C ASP A 6 4.30 -15.45 -14.32
N ILE A 7 5.40 -14.70 -14.52
CA ILE A 7 5.45 -13.60 -15.49
C ILE A 7 5.37 -14.13 -16.92
N GLU A 8 6.20 -15.12 -17.28
CA GLU A 8 6.19 -15.75 -18.60
C GLU A 8 4.81 -16.35 -18.93
N ASN A 9 4.21 -17.10 -18.00
CA ASN A 9 2.85 -17.62 -18.14
C ASN A 9 1.78 -16.52 -18.24
N SER A 10 2.04 -15.34 -17.69
CA SER A 10 1.10 -14.21 -17.81
C SER A 10 1.09 -13.62 -19.21
N PHE A 11 2.21 -13.65 -19.91
CA PHE A 11 2.35 -13.17 -21.29
C PHE A 11 2.15 -14.26 -22.35
N ASP A 12 1.91 -15.53 -21.96
CA ASP A 12 1.57 -16.59 -22.92
C ASP A 12 0.18 -16.33 -23.52
N GLU A 13 0.15 -16.01 -24.81
CA GLU A 13 -1.07 -15.71 -25.57
C GLU A 13 -2.05 -16.87 -25.64
N ASN A 14 -1.58 -18.11 -25.46
CA ASN A 14 -2.46 -19.29 -25.43
C ASN A 14 -3.20 -19.40 -24.10
N LEU A 15 -2.59 -18.93 -23.02
CA LEU A 15 -3.12 -19.01 -21.66
C LEU A 15 -3.87 -17.75 -21.24
N ASN A 16 -3.49 -16.58 -21.75
CA ASN A 16 -4.02 -15.29 -21.33
C ASN A 16 -4.33 -14.35 -22.48
N ASN A 17 -5.22 -13.40 -22.21
CA ASN A 17 -5.31 -12.19 -22.99
C ASN A 17 -4.08 -11.30 -22.69
N PRO A 18 -3.37 -10.75 -23.72
CA PRO A 18 -2.26 -9.83 -23.50
C PRO A 18 -2.62 -8.61 -22.64
N ASP A 19 -3.87 -8.14 -22.72
CA ASP A 19 -4.34 -7.02 -21.90
C ASP A 19 -4.46 -7.37 -20.41
N TYR A 20 -4.86 -8.62 -20.09
CA TYR A 20 -4.82 -9.11 -18.70
C TYR A 20 -3.39 -9.07 -18.13
N ALA A 21 -2.43 -9.62 -18.86
CA ALA A 21 -1.03 -9.67 -18.42
C ALA A 21 -0.46 -8.26 -18.21
N ARG A 22 -0.72 -7.35 -19.14
CA ARG A 22 -0.28 -5.95 -19.08
C ARG A 22 -0.91 -5.23 -17.88
N LYS A 23 -2.22 -5.35 -17.67
CA LYS A 23 -2.92 -4.75 -16.53
C LYS A 23 -2.41 -5.30 -15.20
N LEU A 24 -2.24 -6.62 -15.11
CA LEU A 24 -1.71 -7.25 -13.89
C LEU A 24 -0.32 -6.72 -13.54
N SER A 25 0.58 -6.65 -14.53
CA SER A 25 1.93 -6.12 -14.35
C SER A 25 1.94 -4.65 -13.92
N LEU A 26 1.07 -3.81 -14.50
CA LEU A 26 0.95 -2.41 -14.10
C LEU A 26 0.42 -2.27 -12.67
N ILE A 27 -0.59 -3.04 -12.29
CA ILE A 27 -1.14 -3.01 -10.92
C ILE A 27 -0.08 -3.49 -9.92
N GLU A 28 0.66 -4.53 -10.26
CA GLU A 28 1.68 -5.08 -9.37
C GLU A 28 2.88 -4.14 -9.17
N ASN A 29 3.33 -3.46 -10.21
CA ASN A 29 4.60 -2.76 -10.18
C ASN A 29 4.51 -1.24 -10.16
N CYS A 30 3.40 -0.66 -10.67
CA CYS A 30 3.35 0.77 -10.95
C CYS A 30 2.22 1.52 -10.20
N ILE A 31 1.12 0.84 -9.83
CA ILE A 31 -0.07 1.52 -9.32
C ILE A 31 -0.21 1.37 -7.81
N TYR A 32 -0.37 2.51 -7.14
CA TYR A 32 -0.66 2.62 -5.71
C TYR A 32 -1.84 3.56 -5.51
N GLY A 33 -2.66 3.31 -4.52
CA GLY A 33 -3.82 4.14 -4.23
C GLY A 33 -3.95 4.46 -2.74
N VAL A 34 -4.23 5.73 -2.46
CA VAL A 34 -4.48 6.22 -1.10
C VAL A 34 -5.76 7.05 -1.13
N ASP A 35 -6.65 6.80 -0.20
CA ASP A 35 -7.82 7.64 0.06
C ASP A 35 -8.08 7.65 1.56
N ILE A 36 -8.60 8.76 2.08
CA ILE A 36 -8.94 8.86 3.50
C ILE A 36 -10.17 8.01 3.86
N GLN A 37 -11.02 7.71 2.88
CA GLN A 37 -12.24 6.95 3.07
C GLN A 37 -12.03 5.45 2.79
N PRO A 38 -12.19 4.57 3.77
CA PRO A 38 -12.06 3.12 3.56
C PRO A 38 -12.97 2.59 2.44
N ILE A 39 -14.20 3.12 2.32
CA ILE A 39 -15.14 2.71 1.27
C ILE A 39 -14.62 3.05 -0.15
N ALA A 40 -13.94 4.18 -0.34
CA ALA A 40 -13.34 4.55 -1.63
C ALA A 40 -12.25 3.55 -2.03
N ILE A 41 -11.45 3.10 -1.08
CA ILE A 41 -10.44 2.06 -1.27
C ILE A 41 -11.09 0.72 -1.67
N GLN A 42 -12.20 0.32 -1.02
CA GLN A 42 -12.92 -0.91 -1.37
C GLN A 42 -13.47 -0.85 -2.80
N ILE A 43 -14.08 0.27 -3.17
CA ILE A 43 -14.60 0.49 -4.53
C ILE A 43 -13.47 0.44 -5.55
N SER A 44 -12.33 1.07 -5.26
CA SER A 44 -11.16 1.05 -6.13
C SER A 44 -10.64 -0.36 -6.35
N LYS A 45 -10.46 -1.15 -5.28
CA LYS A 45 -10.06 -2.56 -5.38
C LYS A 45 -11.04 -3.37 -6.23
N LEU A 46 -12.35 -3.19 -6.01
CA LEU A 46 -13.38 -3.87 -6.79
C LEU A 46 -13.29 -3.54 -8.28
N ARG A 47 -13.06 -2.27 -8.63
CA ARG A 47 -12.91 -1.85 -10.04
C ARG A 47 -11.68 -2.48 -10.68
N PHE A 48 -10.54 -2.57 -9.97
CA PHE A 48 -9.36 -3.27 -10.48
C PHE A 48 -9.62 -4.77 -10.64
N PHE A 49 -10.31 -5.41 -9.71
CA PHE A 49 -10.70 -6.81 -9.83
C PHE A 49 -11.58 -7.06 -11.05
N ILE A 50 -12.62 -6.25 -11.25
CA ILE A 50 -13.49 -6.36 -12.43
C ILE A 50 -12.67 -6.18 -13.70
N SER A 51 -11.79 -5.17 -13.77
CA SER A 51 -10.93 -4.92 -14.93
C SER A 51 -10.00 -6.10 -15.25
N LEU A 52 -9.52 -6.82 -14.26
CA LEU A 52 -8.71 -8.03 -14.46
C LEU A 52 -9.55 -9.22 -14.89
N VAL A 53 -10.74 -9.40 -14.29
CA VAL A 53 -11.61 -10.57 -14.59
C VAL A 53 -12.11 -10.54 -16.03
N VAL A 54 -12.54 -9.37 -16.52
CA VAL A 54 -13.09 -9.26 -17.89
C VAL A 54 -12.06 -9.55 -18.99
N ASP A 55 -10.77 -9.42 -18.69
CA ASP A 55 -9.71 -9.71 -19.65
C ASP A 55 -9.17 -11.14 -19.54
N GLN A 56 -9.64 -11.94 -18.59
CA GLN A 56 -9.21 -13.34 -18.49
C GLN A 56 -9.86 -14.20 -19.57
N LYS A 57 -9.08 -15.12 -20.13
CA LYS A 57 -9.62 -16.18 -20.98
C LYS A 57 -10.30 -17.24 -20.13
N THR A 58 -11.52 -17.55 -20.48
CA THR A 58 -12.29 -18.62 -19.84
C THR A 58 -12.31 -19.87 -20.70
N ASN A 59 -12.50 -21.03 -20.07
CA ASN A 59 -12.73 -22.32 -20.72
C ASN A 59 -14.01 -22.97 -20.13
N ASN A 60 -14.41 -24.09 -20.69
CA ASN A 60 -15.62 -24.82 -20.28
C ASN A 60 -15.34 -25.89 -19.20
N ASP A 61 -14.17 -25.88 -18.55
CA ASP A 61 -13.79 -26.88 -17.57
C ASP A 61 -14.04 -26.37 -16.12
N PRO A 62 -15.12 -26.79 -15.47
CA PRO A 62 -15.42 -26.37 -14.10
C PRO A 62 -14.40 -26.91 -13.08
N THR A 63 -13.69 -27.99 -13.38
CA THR A 63 -12.69 -28.55 -12.46
C THR A 63 -11.45 -27.67 -12.36
N LYS A 64 -11.22 -26.83 -13.38
CA LYS A 64 -10.17 -25.81 -13.43
C LYS A 64 -10.69 -24.38 -13.22
N ASN A 65 -11.82 -24.25 -12.49
CA ASN A 65 -12.45 -22.95 -12.23
C ASN A 65 -12.72 -22.15 -13.53
N PHE A 66 -13.13 -22.83 -14.60
CA PHE A 66 -13.37 -22.23 -15.93
C PHE A 66 -12.14 -21.49 -16.52
N GLY A 67 -10.94 -21.80 -16.07
CA GLY A 67 -9.71 -21.11 -16.45
C GLY A 67 -9.47 -19.77 -15.75
N ILE A 68 -10.37 -19.37 -14.85
CA ILE A 68 -10.25 -18.10 -14.11
C ILE A 68 -9.13 -18.21 -13.07
N ARG A 69 -8.18 -17.28 -13.14
CA ARG A 69 -7.06 -17.19 -12.19
C ARG A 69 -7.46 -16.46 -10.92
N PRO A 70 -6.86 -16.83 -9.77
CA PRO A 70 -7.02 -16.08 -8.54
C PRO A 70 -6.63 -14.60 -8.75
N LEU A 71 -7.43 -13.70 -8.17
CA LEU A 71 -7.14 -12.28 -8.21
C LEU A 71 -6.02 -11.94 -7.22
N PRO A 72 -5.17 -10.93 -7.54
CA PRO A 72 -4.12 -10.49 -6.63
C PRO A 72 -4.70 -9.86 -5.36
N ASN A 73 -3.90 -9.86 -4.29
CA ASN A 73 -4.28 -9.20 -3.04
C ASN A 73 -3.90 -7.71 -3.11
N LEU A 74 -4.88 -6.88 -3.38
CA LEU A 74 -4.69 -5.43 -3.57
C LEU A 74 -4.50 -4.65 -2.26
N GLU A 75 -4.60 -5.28 -1.09
CA GLU A 75 -4.38 -4.64 0.20
C GLU A 75 -2.97 -4.02 0.34
N ALA A 76 -1.98 -4.62 -0.31
CA ALA A 76 -0.61 -4.10 -0.33
C ALA A 76 -0.41 -2.92 -1.31
N LYS A 77 -1.43 -2.56 -2.08
CA LYS A 77 -1.38 -1.51 -3.10
C LYS A 77 -2.36 -0.37 -2.86
N PHE A 78 -3.42 -0.62 -2.11
CA PHE A 78 -4.49 0.34 -1.86
C PHE A 78 -4.77 0.43 -0.37
N VAL A 79 -4.52 1.59 0.23
CA VAL A 79 -4.66 1.82 1.67
C VAL A 79 -5.58 2.99 1.97
N ALA A 80 -6.36 2.85 3.04
CA ALA A 80 -7.08 3.98 3.61
C ALA A 80 -6.17 4.72 4.57
N ALA A 81 -5.86 5.99 4.26
CA ALA A 81 -4.93 6.79 5.04
C ALA A 81 -5.10 8.29 4.80
N ASN A 82 -4.72 9.10 5.79
CA ASN A 82 -4.63 10.54 5.63
C ASN A 82 -3.30 10.91 4.95
N SER A 83 -3.35 11.14 3.64
CA SER A 83 -2.16 11.45 2.82
C SER A 83 -1.48 12.78 3.14
N LEU A 84 -2.13 13.66 3.90
CA LEU A 84 -1.58 14.96 4.30
C LEU A 84 -0.76 14.89 5.59
N ILE A 85 -0.88 13.83 6.37
CA ILE A 85 -0.17 13.70 7.65
C ILE A 85 0.91 12.61 7.51
N PRO A 86 2.19 13.01 7.50
CA PRO A 86 3.28 12.02 7.49
C PRO A 86 3.45 11.37 8.86
N LEU A 87 4.10 10.22 8.90
CA LEU A 87 4.55 9.62 10.14
C LEU A 87 5.61 10.53 10.80
N ALA A 88 5.41 10.86 12.08
CA ALA A 88 6.32 11.77 12.79
C ALA A 88 7.70 11.11 13.01
N LYS A 89 8.74 11.68 12.41
CA LYS A 89 10.14 11.24 12.52
C LYS A 89 10.92 12.28 13.33
N TYR A 90 11.94 11.85 14.08
CA TYR A 90 12.88 12.80 14.65
C TYR A 90 13.74 13.41 13.53
N GLU A 91 14.04 14.71 13.66
CA GLU A 91 14.91 15.42 12.70
C GLU A 91 16.38 14.96 12.76
N ALA A 92 16.76 14.20 13.79
CA ALA A 92 18.10 13.69 13.91
C ALA A 92 18.38 12.67 12.78
N ASN A 93 19.38 12.98 11.96
CA ASN A 93 19.96 12.09 10.94
C ASN A 93 20.69 10.90 11.59
N ILE A 94 19.99 10.10 12.38
CA ILE A 94 20.51 8.83 12.86
C ILE A 94 20.40 7.88 11.69
N GLY A 95 21.58 7.51 11.14
CA GLY A 95 21.64 6.61 9.99
C GLY A 95 20.90 5.31 10.26
N ARG A 96 20.20 4.81 9.26
CA ARG A 96 19.51 3.51 9.33
C ARG A 96 20.52 2.42 9.68
N THR A 97 20.26 1.70 10.75
CA THR A 97 21.10 0.57 11.14
C THR A 97 20.94 -0.57 10.13
N LYS A 98 21.94 -1.46 10.05
CA LYS A 98 21.85 -2.67 9.20
C LYS A 98 20.63 -3.53 9.55
N GLU A 99 20.22 -3.53 10.82
CA GLU A 99 19.04 -4.26 11.31
C GLU A 99 17.74 -3.68 10.75
N ILE A 100 17.60 -2.35 10.75
CA ILE A 100 16.44 -1.66 10.17
C ILE A 100 16.34 -1.95 8.67
N ILE A 101 17.47 -1.86 7.93
CA ILE A 101 17.50 -2.18 6.49
C ILE A 101 17.10 -3.63 6.21
N ALA A 102 17.55 -4.57 7.05
CA ALA A 102 17.16 -5.97 6.92
C ALA A 102 15.66 -6.20 7.18
N LEU A 103 15.09 -5.49 8.16
CA LEU A 103 13.63 -5.54 8.42
C LEU A 103 12.83 -4.92 7.30
N GLU A 104 13.26 -3.79 6.74
CA GLU A 104 12.64 -3.17 5.55
C GLU A 104 12.58 -4.16 4.37
N THR A 105 13.67 -4.89 4.13
CA THR A 105 13.72 -5.90 3.08
C THR A 105 12.72 -7.01 3.33
N LYS A 106 12.67 -7.54 4.56
CA LYS A 106 11.69 -8.58 4.95
C LYS A 106 10.24 -8.10 4.84
N LEU A 107 9.95 -6.83 5.19
CA LEU A 107 8.62 -6.23 5.03
C LEU A 107 8.20 -6.15 3.57
N LYS A 108 9.12 -5.73 2.67
CA LYS A 108 8.87 -5.71 1.22
C LYS A 108 8.59 -7.11 0.68
N GLU A 109 9.38 -8.09 1.08
CA GLU A 109 9.18 -9.49 0.70
C GLU A 109 7.82 -10.01 1.19
N ALA A 110 7.45 -9.73 2.44
CA ALA A 110 6.17 -10.14 3.01
C ALA A 110 4.98 -9.51 2.25
N ASN A 111 5.04 -8.21 1.94
CA ASN A 111 4.02 -7.53 1.13
C ASN A 111 3.89 -8.16 -0.26
N HIS A 112 5.02 -8.46 -0.92
CA HIS A 112 5.01 -9.11 -2.22
C HIS A 112 4.42 -10.54 -2.14
N LYS A 113 4.79 -11.31 -1.10
CA LYS A 113 4.24 -12.66 -0.86
C LYS A 113 2.73 -12.63 -0.57
N ILE A 114 2.22 -11.59 0.08
CA ILE A 114 0.78 -11.39 0.27
C ILE A 114 0.11 -11.10 -1.06
N PHE A 115 0.67 -10.21 -1.88
CA PHE A 115 0.11 -9.88 -3.20
C PHE A 115 -0.04 -11.12 -4.06
N SER A 116 0.97 -11.99 -4.10
CA SER A 116 1.02 -13.21 -4.91
C SER A 116 0.37 -14.45 -4.26
N ALA A 117 -0.18 -14.34 -3.04
CA ALA A 117 -0.71 -15.49 -2.32
C ALA A 117 -1.98 -16.07 -2.98
N LYS A 118 -1.88 -17.31 -3.44
CA LYS A 118 -2.96 -18.02 -4.17
C LYS A 118 -3.96 -18.73 -3.23
N THR A 119 -3.62 -18.92 -1.95
CA THR A 119 -4.49 -19.64 -0.99
C THR A 119 -4.76 -18.83 0.26
N VAL A 120 -5.92 -19.06 0.88
CA VAL A 120 -6.29 -18.41 2.17
C VAL A 120 -5.27 -18.73 3.26
N ARG A 121 -4.76 -19.96 3.31
CA ARG A 121 -3.76 -20.40 4.28
C ARG A 121 -2.44 -19.62 4.11
N THR A 122 -1.96 -19.51 2.89
CA THR A 122 -0.74 -18.76 2.57
C THR A 122 -0.91 -17.27 2.87
N LYS A 123 -2.06 -16.71 2.49
CA LYS A 123 -2.40 -15.31 2.77
C LYS A 123 -2.37 -15.04 4.29
N ARG A 124 -3.02 -15.90 5.09
CA ARG A 124 -3.05 -15.76 6.57
C ARG A 124 -1.65 -15.81 7.17
N LYS A 125 -0.84 -16.79 6.77
CA LYS A 125 0.55 -16.93 7.24
C LYS A 125 1.37 -15.64 7.01
N TRP A 126 1.28 -15.08 5.81
CA TRP A 126 2.04 -13.87 5.49
C TRP A 126 1.47 -12.61 6.15
N LYS A 127 0.15 -12.56 6.40
CA LYS A 127 -0.46 -11.50 7.22
C LYS A 127 0.09 -11.51 8.65
N GLU A 128 0.07 -12.66 9.31
CA GLU A 128 0.63 -12.85 10.65
C GLU A 128 2.10 -12.41 10.68
N ARG A 129 2.89 -12.87 9.70
CA ARG A 129 4.30 -12.50 9.59
C ARG A 129 4.52 -10.99 9.36
N LEU A 130 3.66 -10.35 8.60
CA LEU A 130 3.75 -8.91 8.36
C LEU A 130 3.49 -8.10 9.65
N VAL A 131 2.52 -8.52 10.46
CA VAL A 131 2.24 -7.90 11.78
C VAL A 131 3.45 -8.03 12.70
N GLU A 132 4.03 -9.24 12.82
CA GLU A 132 5.24 -9.45 13.61
C GLU A 132 6.40 -8.54 13.17
N LEU A 133 6.67 -8.48 11.87
CA LEU A 133 7.74 -7.65 11.30
C LEU A 133 7.52 -6.16 11.53
N ARG A 134 6.28 -5.70 11.51
CA ARG A 134 5.94 -4.29 11.80
C ARG A 134 6.15 -3.97 13.27
N THR A 135 5.73 -4.85 14.18
CA THR A 135 5.95 -4.67 15.61
C THR A 135 7.44 -4.61 15.89
N GLU A 136 8.23 -5.58 15.38
CA GLU A 136 9.67 -5.59 15.54
C GLU A 136 10.33 -4.31 14.99
N MET A 137 9.86 -3.84 13.83
CA MET A 137 10.35 -2.61 13.22
C MET A 137 10.01 -1.39 14.07
N SER A 138 8.77 -1.30 14.57
CA SER A 138 8.33 -0.21 15.44
C SER A 138 9.19 -0.10 16.68
N ASP A 139 9.45 -1.23 17.36
CA ASP A 139 10.29 -1.29 18.55
C ASP A 139 11.72 -0.84 18.25
N ARG A 140 12.32 -1.34 17.15
CA ARG A 140 13.68 -0.95 16.74
C ARG A 140 13.79 0.52 16.37
N LEU A 141 12.78 1.09 15.72
CA LEU A 141 12.77 2.51 15.36
C LEU A 141 12.61 3.42 16.58
N ALA A 142 11.82 3.00 17.57
CA ALA A 142 11.69 3.71 18.85
C ALA A 142 12.99 3.64 19.64
N ASP A 143 13.58 2.45 19.80
CA ASP A 143 14.82 2.23 20.54
C ASP A 143 16.00 3.01 19.95
N ASN A 144 16.06 3.12 18.64
CA ASN A 144 17.11 3.88 17.94
C ASN A 144 16.82 5.38 17.86
N GLY A 145 15.71 5.87 18.44
CA GLY A 145 15.34 7.28 18.42
C GLY A 145 15.03 7.82 17.01
N PHE A 146 14.60 6.95 16.08
CA PHE A 146 14.23 7.35 14.72
C PHE A 146 12.79 7.81 14.63
N LEU A 147 11.89 7.20 15.41
CA LEU A 147 10.49 7.60 15.57
C LEU A 147 10.22 8.05 17.00
N THR A 148 9.26 8.97 17.14
CA THR A 148 8.66 9.23 18.44
C THR A 148 7.93 7.99 18.95
N ALA A 149 7.77 7.84 20.27
CA ALA A 149 7.01 6.71 20.83
C ALA A 149 5.58 6.65 20.27
N ASP A 150 4.92 7.81 20.08
CA ASP A 150 3.58 7.87 19.49
C ASP A 150 3.57 7.41 18.03
N ALA A 151 4.56 7.82 17.23
CA ALA A 151 4.67 7.38 15.84
C ALA A 151 4.98 5.88 15.73
N ALA A 152 5.81 5.35 16.61
CA ALA A 152 6.08 3.92 16.70
C ALA A 152 4.80 3.13 17.05
N ASN A 153 4.01 3.60 18.02
CA ASN A 153 2.72 2.99 18.38
C ASN A 153 1.71 3.08 17.23
N GLN A 154 1.65 4.21 16.51
CA GLN A 154 0.81 4.36 15.33
C GLN A 154 1.20 3.36 14.22
N LEU A 155 2.49 3.18 13.98
CA LEU A 155 2.99 2.23 13.00
C LEU A 155 2.68 0.77 13.39
N ALA A 156 2.87 0.40 14.66
CA ALA A 156 2.57 -0.93 15.17
C ALA A 156 1.08 -1.26 15.13
N SER A 157 0.22 -0.29 15.47
CA SER A 157 -1.24 -0.47 15.50
C SER A 157 -1.91 -0.44 14.13
N TRP A 158 -1.22 0.05 13.09
CA TRP A 158 -1.81 0.11 11.76
C TRP A 158 -1.94 -1.28 11.12
N ASP A 159 -3.16 -1.68 10.78
CA ASP A 159 -3.47 -2.91 10.04
C ASP A 159 -3.99 -2.59 8.64
N MET A 160 -3.19 -2.90 7.60
CA MET A 160 -3.60 -2.73 6.20
C MET A 160 -4.79 -3.62 5.79
N PHE A 161 -5.12 -4.62 6.59
CA PHE A 161 -6.20 -5.57 6.32
C PHE A 161 -7.50 -5.19 7.03
N ASP A 162 -7.46 -4.21 7.94
CA ASP A 162 -8.68 -3.62 8.48
C ASP A 162 -9.33 -2.74 7.40
N GLN A 163 -10.38 -3.28 6.81
CA GLN A 163 -11.08 -2.64 5.70
C GLN A 163 -12.01 -1.50 6.14
N ASN A 164 -12.18 -1.30 7.43
CA ASN A 164 -13.08 -0.30 7.99
C ASN A 164 -12.34 0.88 8.63
N ALA A 165 -11.04 0.72 8.88
CA ALA A 165 -10.20 1.75 9.47
C ALA A 165 -9.41 2.54 8.42
N SER A 166 -9.23 3.83 8.69
CA SER A 166 -8.30 4.70 7.96
C SER A 166 -7.13 5.05 8.86
N SER A 167 -5.91 4.93 8.33
CA SER A 167 -4.72 5.36 9.05
C SER A 167 -4.72 6.88 9.26
N PRO A 168 -4.38 7.37 10.46
CA PRO A 168 -4.26 8.81 10.71
C PRO A 168 -3.04 9.44 10.03
N PHE A 169 -2.13 8.64 9.48
CA PHE A 169 -0.91 9.07 8.78
C PHE A 169 -0.76 8.32 7.45
N PHE A 170 0.10 8.85 6.59
CA PHE A 170 0.57 8.17 5.39
C PHE A 170 2.10 8.22 5.31
N ASP A 171 2.71 7.08 5.01
CA ASP A 171 4.13 6.98 4.70
C ASP A 171 4.33 5.96 3.57
N SER A 172 4.81 6.44 2.41
CA SER A 172 4.95 5.62 1.21
C SER A 172 5.93 4.47 1.38
N GLU A 173 6.94 4.66 2.21
CA GLU A 173 7.95 3.64 2.46
C GLU A 173 7.40 2.50 3.33
N TRP A 174 6.72 2.84 4.44
CA TRP A 174 6.17 1.83 5.35
C TRP A 174 4.95 1.11 4.78
N MET A 175 4.09 1.85 4.06
CA MET A 175 2.85 1.29 3.53
C MET A 175 3.05 0.54 2.21
N PHE A 176 3.91 1.04 1.33
CA PHE A 176 4.10 0.50 -0.02
C PHE A 176 5.52 0.00 -0.32
N GLY A 177 6.49 0.32 0.53
CA GLY A 177 7.90 0.04 0.28
C GLY A 177 8.55 0.97 -0.74
N VAL A 178 7.93 2.13 -1.01
CA VAL A 178 8.41 3.14 -1.98
C VAL A 178 9.20 4.21 -1.23
N LYS A 179 10.53 4.21 -1.39
CA LYS A 179 11.46 5.11 -0.71
C LYS A 179 11.56 6.49 -1.36
N ASP A 180 11.72 6.48 -2.67
CA ASP A 180 12.12 7.66 -3.45
C ASP A 180 10.92 8.46 -3.95
N GLY A 181 9.72 8.15 -3.43
CA GLY A 181 8.47 8.76 -3.88
C GLY A 181 7.92 8.11 -5.15
N PHE A 182 6.99 8.82 -5.79
CA PHE A 182 6.31 8.36 -6.99
C PHE A 182 6.69 9.23 -8.18
N ASP A 183 6.88 8.64 -9.35
CA ASP A 183 7.17 9.37 -10.59
C ASP A 183 6.01 10.26 -11.03
N VAL A 184 4.77 9.80 -10.79
CA VAL A 184 3.54 10.52 -11.12
C VAL A 184 2.56 10.42 -9.96
N VAL A 185 2.00 11.56 -9.54
CA VAL A 185 0.92 11.64 -8.56
C VAL A 185 -0.30 12.28 -9.22
N ILE A 186 -1.45 11.58 -9.13
CA ILE A 186 -2.74 12.08 -9.60
C ILE A 186 -3.66 12.15 -8.39
N ALA A 187 -4.25 13.31 -8.12
CA ALA A 187 -5.10 13.53 -6.97
C ALA A 187 -6.42 14.21 -7.36
N ASN A 188 -7.45 13.89 -6.59
CA ASN A 188 -8.70 14.64 -6.56
C ASN A 188 -8.88 15.16 -5.12
N PRO A 189 -8.30 16.32 -4.77
CA PRO A 189 -8.40 16.87 -3.43
C PRO A 189 -9.85 17.28 -3.11
N PRO A 190 -10.25 17.25 -1.83
CA PRO A 190 -11.58 17.69 -1.44
C PRO A 190 -11.74 19.18 -1.68
N TYR A 191 -12.86 19.58 -2.30
CA TYR A 191 -13.25 20.98 -2.45
C TYR A 191 -13.83 21.51 -1.13
N VAL A 192 -12.96 21.75 -0.16
CA VAL A 192 -13.35 22.19 1.19
C VAL A 192 -12.83 23.61 1.41
N GLU A 193 -13.73 24.53 1.78
CA GLU A 193 -13.35 25.89 2.14
C GLU A 193 -12.27 25.90 3.24
N ALA A 194 -11.22 26.69 3.09
CA ALA A 194 -10.13 26.82 4.06
C ALA A 194 -10.62 27.09 5.50
N LYS A 195 -11.77 27.76 5.65
CA LYS A 195 -12.40 28.00 6.96
C LYS A 195 -12.81 26.71 7.69
N LYS A 196 -13.16 25.65 6.95
CA LYS A 196 -13.55 24.34 7.51
C LYS A 196 -12.34 23.48 7.90
N LEU A 197 -11.16 23.84 7.38
CA LEU A 197 -9.89 23.16 7.67
C LEU A 197 -9.12 23.79 8.85
N LYS A 198 -9.70 24.76 9.55
CA LYS A 198 -9.03 25.48 10.66
C LYS A 198 -8.46 24.56 11.73
N TYR A 199 -9.11 23.42 11.99
CA TYR A 199 -8.67 22.45 13.01
C TYR A 199 -7.35 21.75 12.66
N ILE A 200 -6.99 21.66 11.37
CA ILE A 200 -5.71 21.08 10.92
C ILE A 200 -4.74 22.14 10.35
N ALA A 201 -5.15 23.40 10.27
CA ALA A 201 -4.38 24.47 9.66
C ALA A 201 -3.00 24.65 10.31
N SER A 202 -2.93 24.60 11.64
CA SER A 202 -1.66 24.70 12.38
C SER A 202 -0.72 23.54 12.06
N THR A 203 -1.26 22.35 11.99
CA THR A 203 -0.53 21.13 11.65
C THR A 203 0.00 21.18 10.21
N LEU A 204 -0.83 21.55 9.24
CA LEU A 204 -0.42 21.68 7.85
C LEU A 204 0.63 22.77 7.65
N LYS A 205 0.49 23.92 8.34
CA LYS A 205 1.49 24.99 8.31
C LYS A 205 2.83 24.53 8.88
N TYR A 206 2.81 23.72 9.91
CA TYR A 206 4.04 23.15 10.50
C TYR A 206 4.70 22.15 9.56
N ILE A 207 3.91 21.24 8.97
CA ILE A 207 4.41 20.17 8.09
C ILE A 207 4.85 20.75 6.72
N TYR A 208 4.09 21.70 6.18
CA TYR A 208 4.27 22.26 4.83
C TYR A 208 4.46 23.78 4.85
N PRO A 209 5.49 24.32 5.53
CA PRO A 209 5.65 25.77 5.73
C PRO A 209 5.79 26.55 4.41
N ASN A 210 6.34 25.92 3.37
CA ASN A 210 6.61 26.57 2.08
C ASN A 210 5.45 26.44 1.08
N VAL A 211 4.46 25.61 1.37
CA VAL A 211 3.34 25.31 0.46
C VAL A 211 2.02 25.82 1.01
N TYR A 212 1.83 25.70 2.32
CA TYR A 212 0.60 26.11 2.96
C TYR A 212 0.52 27.62 3.13
N THR A 213 -0.30 28.28 2.30
CA THR A 213 -0.49 29.75 2.32
C THR A 213 -1.64 30.21 3.23
N GLY A 214 -2.45 29.30 3.76
CA GLY A 214 -3.62 29.62 4.58
C GLY A 214 -4.86 30.11 3.81
N THR A 215 -4.71 30.33 2.51
CA THR A 215 -5.78 30.78 1.60
C THR A 215 -6.07 29.78 0.47
N SER A 216 -5.36 28.68 0.44
CA SER A 216 -5.57 27.64 -0.58
C SER A 216 -6.88 26.92 -0.31
N ASP A 217 -7.80 26.96 -1.26
CA ASP A 217 -8.89 26.01 -1.36
C ASP A 217 -8.29 24.69 -1.87
N PHE A 218 -8.51 23.62 -1.12
CA PHE A 218 -8.07 22.29 -1.49
C PHE A 218 -9.16 21.59 -2.29
#